data_826fb2069e3f6f7868489632f7a09f43
#
_entry.id   826fb2069e3f6f7868489632f7a09f43
#
_cell.length_a   1.000
_cell.length_b   1.000
_cell.length_c   1.000
_cell.angle_alpha   90.00
_cell.angle_beta   90.00
_cell.angle_gamma   90.00
#
_symmetry.space_group_name_H-M   'P 1'
#
loop_
_entity.id
_entity.type
_entity.pdbx_description
1 polymer ?
#
loop_
_entity_poly.entity_id
_entity_poly.type
_entity_poly.pdbx_seq_one_letter_code
_entity_poly.pdbx_strand_id
1 'polypeptide(L)'
;MKKEKPGKFPFTRGLYPGMYSSRLWTMRQYAGFTSAKESNKRFKYLLKNGVMGLSVAFDLPTQIGFDSDDKMSEGEVGRVGVPISTLDNIESLFQDIPLEKVSTSMTINSTAAILLSFYIVNAEKKGVPLNKLRGTIQNDILKEFAARGTYIYPPKPSMRIVTNILEFCDQNLPKWNPISISGYHIREAGSTVEQELAFTFANGIAYVENAIIEGLDPNKLGKTISFFFNSHNGFIEEISKFRAARKIWATIMKERFGVTDDKAMMCRFHTQTGGSTLTSEQPDNNIVRTTIQALSAVLGGTQSLHTNSFDEALSLPSDDSAKLALRTQQIIAHETNIPNYPDPFGGSHLIEEMTEKYIKKSFKIIEEIDSMGGAIEAIETGWIENQISRSSYEYQKNIDNKINIVIGVNKHKDEATKNIETFNIDLKSANKQIKSLKTYKENRNNLEVNERLNNLKVIAKSNNNIMPAILDCVRNQCTLGEISNTLRDIFGTHG
;
A
#
# COMPACT_ATOMS: atom_id res chain seq x y z
N MET A 1 -12.18 -12.09 33.11
CA MET A 1 -12.09 -11.17 31.97
C MET A 1 -13.47 -10.99 31.35
N LYS A 2 -13.93 -9.75 31.10
CA LYS A 2 -15.15 -9.54 30.29
C LYS A 2 -14.90 -10.16 28.91
N LYS A 3 -15.79 -11.05 28.46
CA LYS A 3 -15.66 -11.67 27.13
C LYS A 3 -15.77 -10.57 26.06
N GLU A 4 -14.65 -10.24 25.40
CA GLU A 4 -14.64 -9.36 24.23
C GLU A 4 -15.53 -9.95 23.12
N LYS A 5 -16.20 -9.08 22.36
CA LYS A 5 -17.13 -9.48 21.27
C LYS A 5 -16.68 -8.84 19.95
N PRO A 6 -16.87 -9.52 18.82
CA PRO A 6 -16.67 -8.89 17.50
C PRO A 6 -17.50 -7.60 17.35
N GLY A 7 -16.91 -6.58 16.72
CA GLY A 7 -17.56 -5.28 16.50
C GLY A 7 -17.63 -4.37 17.73
N LYS A 8 -16.92 -4.69 18.81
CA LYS A 8 -16.85 -3.88 20.02
C LYS A 8 -15.41 -3.53 20.38
N PHE A 9 -15.20 -2.31 20.88
CA PHE A 9 -13.90 -1.88 21.41
C PHE A 9 -13.36 -2.94 22.40
N PRO A 10 -12.07 -3.29 22.33
CA PRO A 10 -11.00 -2.78 21.47
C PRO A 10 -10.85 -3.50 20.12
N PHE A 11 -11.89 -4.13 19.60
CA PHE A 11 -11.98 -4.80 18.29
C PHE A 11 -11.04 -6.00 18.11
N THR A 12 -10.47 -6.54 19.14
CA THR A 12 -9.56 -7.70 19.09
C THR A 12 -10.16 -8.85 18.28
N ARG A 13 -11.46 -9.11 18.46
CA ARG A 13 -12.19 -10.22 17.85
C ARG A 13 -12.82 -9.91 16.49
N GLY A 14 -12.54 -8.73 15.93
CA GLY A 14 -13.05 -8.29 14.62
C GLY A 14 -13.71 -6.92 14.66
N LEU A 15 -13.72 -6.23 13.52
CA LEU A 15 -14.24 -4.87 13.39
C LEU A 15 -15.76 -4.82 13.37
N TYR A 16 -16.40 -5.87 12.87
CA TYR A 16 -17.85 -5.92 12.69
C TYR A 16 -18.44 -7.15 13.38
N PRO A 17 -19.70 -7.09 13.90
CA PRO A 17 -20.30 -8.22 14.60
C PRO A 17 -20.37 -9.50 13.75
N GLY A 18 -20.73 -9.38 12.49
CA GLY A 18 -20.85 -10.50 11.56
C GLY A 18 -19.60 -10.76 10.72
N MET A 19 -18.61 -9.88 10.75
CA MET A 19 -17.44 -9.95 9.87
C MET A 19 -17.83 -10.36 8.43
N TYR A 20 -17.30 -11.46 7.94
CA TYR A 20 -17.52 -11.91 6.56
C TYR A 20 -18.89 -12.51 6.27
N SER A 21 -19.65 -12.93 7.29
CA SER A 21 -21.03 -13.37 7.09
C SER A 21 -21.94 -12.24 6.59
N SER A 22 -21.58 -10.98 6.86
CA SER A 22 -22.27 -9.80 6.34
C SER A 22 -21.68 -9.32 5.02
N ARG A 23 -20.36 -9.37 4.87
CA ARG A 23 -19.66 -8.94 3.66
C ARG A 23 -18.26 -9.55 3.63
N LEU A 24 -17.93 -10.26 2.57
CA LEU A 24 -16.59 -10.78 2.31
C LEU A 24 -15.56 -9.65 2.23
N TRP A 25 -14.29 -9.99 2.46
CA TRP A 25 -13.17 -9.08 2.17
C TRP A 25 -13.13 -8.71 0.69
N THR A 26 -12.60 -7.55 0.39
CA THR A 26 -12.41 -7.13 -1.00
C THR A 26 -11.27 -7.93 -1.61
N MET A 27 -11.58 -8.79 -2.57
CA MET A 27 -10.58 -9.55 -3.31
C MET A 27 -9.89 -8.65 -4.33
N ARG A 28 -8.57 -8.53 -4.23
CA ARG A 28 -7.74 -7.70 -5.10
C ARG A 28 -6.63 -8.52 -5.73
N GLN A 29 -6.19 -8.09 -6.90
CA GLN A 29 -4.92 -8.48 -7.51
C GLN A 29 -4.14 -7.21 -7.87
N TYR A 30 -2.91 -7.12 -7.38
CA TYR A 30 -1.98 -6.03 -7.68
C TYR A 30 -1.47 -6.20 -9.10
N ALA A 31 -1.66 -5.21 -9.95
CA ALA A 31 -1.31 -5.29 -11.36
C ALA A 31 -0.91 -3.92 -11.92
N GLY A 32 0.03 -3.95 -12.83
CA GLY A 32 0.54 -2.81 -13.59
C GLY A 32 1.84 -3.21 -14.25
N PHE A 33 1.96 -3.02 -15.56
CA PHE A 33 3.15 -3.39 -16.33
C PHE A 33 3.11 -2.74 -17.71
N THR A 34 4.26 -2.65 -18.32
CA THR A 34 4.48 -2.34 -19.73
C THR A 34 3.90 -1.00 -20.18
N SER A 35 2.57 -0.83 -20.21
CA SER A 35 1.88 0.39 -20.61
C SER A 35 0.50 0.52 -19.97
N ALA A 36 -0.07 1.73 -19.97
CA ALA A 36 -1.42 1.99 -19.49
C ALA A 36 -2.47 1.14 -20.23
N LYS A 37 -2.32 0.96 -21.55
CA LYS A 37 -3.24 0.16 -22.38
C LYS A 37 -3.18 -1.33 -22.04
N GLU A 38 -2.02 -1.91 -21.85
CA GLU A 38 -1.89 -3.33 -21.50
C GLU A 38 -2.35 -3.57 -20.05
N SER A 39 -2.03 -2.66 -19.14
CA SER A 39 -2.55 -2.70 -17.76
C SER A 39 -4.08 -2.57 -17.72
N ASN A 40 -4.69 -1.74 -18.58
CA ASN A 40 -6.15 -1.66 -18.72
C ASN A 40 -6.77 -2.99 -19.15
N LYS A 41 -6.18 -3.68 -20.12
CA LYS A 41 -6.65 -5.02 -20.55
C LYS A 41 -6.60 -6.01 -19.38
N ARG A 42 -5.51 -6.03 -18.61
CA ARG A 42 -5.36 -6.88 -17.43
C ARG A 42 -6.41 -6.52 -16.37
N PHE A 43 -6.68 -5.26 -16.11
CA PHE A 43 -7.72 -4.85 -15.17
C PHE A 43 -9.10 -5.33 -15.61
N LYS A 44 -9.46 -5.17 -16.88
CA LYS A 44 -10.72 -5.69 -17.42
C LYS A 44 -10.82 -7.22 -17.31
N TYR A 45 -9.71 -7.93 -17.57
CA TYR A 45 -9.63 -9.38 -17.39
C TYR A 45 -9.87 -9.79 -15.93
N LEU A 46 -9.21 -9.14 -14.98
CA LEU A 46 -9.35 -9.43 -13.56
C LEU A 46 -10.76 -9.12 -13.04
N LEU A 47 -11.36 -7.99 -13.44
CA LEU A 47 -12.74 -7.64 -13.10
C LEU A 47 -13.74 -8.70 -13.63
N LYS A 48 -13.53 -9.18 -14.87
CA LYS A 48 -14.34 -10.27 -15.45
C LYS A 48 -14.19 -11.59 -14.68
N ASN A 49 -13.06 -11.82 -14.05
CA ASN A 49 -12.80 -13.02 -13.24
C ASN A 49 -13.20 -12.90 -11.77
N GLY A 50 -13.83 -11.78 -11.36
CA GLY A 50 -14.41 -11.61 -10.02
C GLY A 50 -13.53 -10.83 -9.03
N VAL A 51 -12.51 -10.12 -9.48
CA VAL A 51 -11.82 -9.11 -8.65
C VAL A 51 -12.83 -8.02 -8.29
N MET A 52 -12.85 -7.64 -7.01
CA MET A 52 -13.84 -6.70 -6.46
C MET A 52 -13.33 -5.27 -6.41
N GLY A 53 -12.03 -5.05 -6.61
CA GLY A 53 -11.38 -3.75 -6.63
C GLY A 53 -10.01 -3.81 -7.27
N LEU A 54 -9.61 -2.74 -7.94
CA LEU A 54 -8.32 -2.65 -8.61
C LEU A 54 -7.22 -2.25 -7.62
N SER A 55 -6.01 -2.76 -7.87
CA SER A 55 -4.77 -2.31 -7.21
C SER A 55 -3.73 -2.03 -8.27
N VAL A 56 -3.27 -0.78 -8.34
CA VAL A 56 -2.39 -0.28 -9.40
C VAL A 56 -0.94 -0.30 -8.93
N ALA A 57 -0.09 -1.02 -9.69
CA ALA A 57 1.36 -0.96 -9.58
C ALA A 57 1.92 0.08 -10.57
N PHE A 58 2.68 1.04 -10.07
CA PHE A 58 3.36 2.05 -10.89
C PHE A 58 4.83 1.71 -11.04
N ASP A 59 5.42 2.03 -12.19
CA ASP A 59 6.86 1.83 -12.41
C ASP A 59 7.72 2.76 -11.55
N LEU A 60 9.01 2.45 -11.47
CA LEU A 60 9.93 3.21 -10.62
C LEU A 60 10.01 4.70 -11.00
N PRO A 61 10.13 5.10 -12.29
CA PRO A 61 10.11 6.51 -12.67
C PRO A 61 8.87 7.26 -12.16
N THR A 62 7.68 6.68 -12.31
CA THR A 62 6.43 7.25 -11.79
C THR A 62 6.48 7.42 -10.26
N GLN A 63 7.03 6.45 -9.54
CA GLN A 63 7.13 6.49 -8.07
C GLN A 63 8.06 7.58 -7.57
N ILE A 64 9.18 7.81 -8.25
CA ILE A 64 10.19 8.80 -7.87
C ILE A 64 10.08 10.12 -8.65
N GLY A 65 8.97 10.34 -9.39
CA GLY A 65 8.61 11.62 -9.99
C GLY A 65 9.46 12.04 -11.18
N PHE A 66 9.78 11.09 -12.07
CA PHE A 66 10.40 11.34 -13.36
C PHE A 66 9.46 10.96 -14.50
N ASP A 67 9.45 11.77 -15.53
CA ASP A 67 8.77 11.43 -16.78
C ASP A 67 9.48 10.31 -17.52
N SER A 68 8.75 9.56 -18.36
CA SER A 68 9.31 8.42 -19.09
C SER A 68 10.41 8.78 -20.08
N ASP A 69 10.54 10.07 -20.48
CA ASP A 69 11.60 10.58 -21.35
C ASP A 69 12.79 11.17 -20.58
N ASP A 70 12.78 11.14 -19.27
CA ASP A 70 13.90 11.57 -18.44
C ASP A 70 15.05 10.55 -18.50
N LYS A 71 16.28 11.05 -18.41
CA LYS A 71 17.49 10.21 -18.41
C LYS A 71 17.51 9.22 -17.23
N MET A 72 16.98 9.62 -16.09
CA MET A 72 16.86 8.76 -14.90
C MET A 72 15.84 7.62 -15.05
N SER A 73 15.01 7.67 -16.08
CA SER A 73 13.99 6.65 -16.38
C SER A 73 14.48 5.55 -17.31
N GLU A 74 15.71 5.68 -17.84
CA GLU A 74 16.25 4.75 -18.83
C GLU A 74 16.34 3.32 -18.27
N GLY A 75 15.74 2.36 -18.97
CA GLY A 75 15.72 0.94 -18.59
C GLY A 75 14.66 0.55 -17.58
N GLU A 76 13.92 1.51 -16.97
CA GLU A 76 12.93 1.25 -15.92
C GLU A 76 11.48 1.51 -16.36
N VAL A 77 11.26 2.17 -17.51
CA VAL A 77 9.93 2.53 -18.01
C VAL A 77 9.08 1.28 -18.27
N GLY A 78 8.00 1.13 -17.51
CA GLY A 78 7.05 0.01 -17.66
C GLY A 78 7.58 -1.35 -17.18
N ARG A 79 8.74 -1.42 -16.55
CA ARG A 79 9.40 -2.68 -16.18
C ARG A 79 8.69 -3.43 -15.06
N VAL A 80 8.40 -2.77 -13.95
CA VAL A 80 7.76 -3.37 -12.74
C VAL A 80 6.58 -2.50 -12.30
N GLY A 81 5.73 -2.13 -13.24
CA GLY A 81 4.61 -1.25 -12.99
C GLY A 81 4.19 -0.50 -14.25
N VAL A 82 3.07 0.19 -14.19
CA VAL A 82 2.56 1.00 -15.30
C VAL A 82 3.22 2.38 -15.31
N PRO A 83 3.79 2.84 -16.45
CA PRO A 83 4.36 4.16 -16.59
C PRO A 83 3.25 5.21 -16.73
N ILE A 84 3.27 6.23 -15.85
CA ILE A 84 2.33 7.34 -15.87
C ILE A 84 3.10 8.66 -15.83
N SER A 85 3.14 9.36 -16.95
CA SER A 85 3.72 10.70 -17.04
C SER A 85 2.66 11.78 -17.28
N THR A 86 1.49 11.41 -17.82
CA THR A 86 0.45 12.36 -18.28
C THR A 86 -0.95 11.92 -17.90
N LEU A 87 -1.89 12.88 -17.97
CA LEU A 87 -3.31 12.58 -17.81
C LEU A 87 -3.80 11.55 -18.84
N ASP A 88 -3.33 11.59 -20.09
CA ASP A 88 -3.71 10.64 -21.15
C ASP A 88 -3.34 9.19 -20.77
N ASN A 89 -2.25 9.00 -20.03
CA ASN A 89 -1.89 7.67 -19.53
C ASN A 89 -2.92 7.17 -18.52
N ILE A 90 -3.41 8.02 -17.61
CA ILE A 90 -4.47 7.67 -16.66
C ILE A 90 -5.81 7.44 -17.35
N GLU A 91 -6.17 8.26 -18.33
CA GLU A 91 -7.37 8.07 -19.14
C GLU A 91 -7.34 6.70 -19.86
N SER A 92 -6.21 6.35 -20.45
CA SER A 92 -6.00 5.05 -21.09
C SER A 92 -6.04 3.90 -20.08
N LEU A 93 -5.43 4.05 -18.91
CA LEU A 93 -5.40 3.02 -17.85
C LEU A 93 -6.81 2.68 -17.35
N PHE A 94 -7.68 3.68 -17.21
CA PHE A 94 -9.05 3.52 -16.72
C PHE A 94 -10.11 3.58 -17.83
N GLN A 95 -9.72 3.42 -19.10
CA GLN A 95 -10.67 3.40 -20.20
C GLN A 95 -11.72 2.30 -20.03
N ASP A 96 -13.02 2.66 -20.15
CA ASP A 96 -14.19 1.78 -19.98
C ASP A 96 -14.29 1.08 -18.60
N ILE A 97 -13.63 1.61 -17.58
CA ILE A 97 -13.77 1.17 -16.20
C ILE A 97 -14.67 2.17 -15.46
N PRO A 98 -15.80 1.72 -14.86
CA PRO A 98 -16.74 2.60 -14.16
C PRO A 98 -16.17 2.98 -12.78
N LEU A 99 -15.55 4.18 -12.67
CA LEU A 99 -14.85 4.65 -11.48
C LEU A 99 -15.77 4.77 -10.25
N GLU A 100 -17.06 5.05 -10.47
CA GLU A 100 -18.06 5.15 -9.40
C GLU A 100 -18.47 3.79 -8.81
N LYS A 101 -18.18 2.68 -9.51
CA LYS A 101 -18.54 1.31 -9.09
C LYS A 101 -17.34 0.52 -8.58
N VAL A 102 -16.16 0.75 -9.16
CA VAL A 102 -14.94 0.00 -8.85
C VAL A 102 -14.10 0.76 -7.83
N SER A 103 -13.75 0.11 -6.73
CA SER A 103 -12.80 0.66 -5.76
C SER A 103 -11.37 0.55 -6.30
N THR A 104 -10.65 1.67 -6.36
CA THR A 104 -9.26 1.71 -6.86
C THR A 104 -8.28 1.95 -5.73
N SER A 105 -7.27 1.09 -5.62
CA SER A 105 -6.12 1.29 -4.72
C SER A 105 -4.89 1.64 -5.55
N MET A 106 -4.19 2.70 -5.18
CA MET A 106 -2.96 3.14 -5.84
C MET A 106 -1.79 3.02 -4.86
N THR A 107 -0.84 2.12 -5.15
CA THR A 107 0.37 1.94 -4.35
C THR A 107 1.40 2.97 -4.76
N ILE A 108 1.25 4.18 -4.22
CA ILE A 108 2.07 5.33 -4.55
C ILE A 108 2.23 6.24 -3.34
N ASN A 109 3.41 6.83 -3.14
CA ASN A 109 3.79 7.58 -1.95
C ASN A 109 4.31 8.98 -2.30
N SER A 110 5.56 9.14 -2.72
CA SER A 110 6.15 10.44 -2.99
C SER A 110 5.40 11.28 -4.04
N THR A 111 4.84 10.63 -5.06
CA THR A 111 4.03 11.27 -6.10
C THR A 111 2.52 11.12 -5.88
N ALA A 112 2.10 10.73 -4.68
CA ALA A 112 0.69 10.47 -4.37
C ALA A 112 -0.23 11.66 -4.70
N ALA A 113 0.17 12.89 -4.37
CA ALA A 113 -0.60 14.09 -4.67
C ALA A 113 -0.88 14.26 -6.17
N ILE A 114 0.12 13.94 -6.99
CA ILE A 114 0.04 14.08 -8.46
C ILE A 114 -0.85 12.98 -9.05
N LEU A 115 -0.63 11.72 -8.64
CA LEU A 115 -1.42 10.58 -9.14
C LEU A 115 -2.89 10.68 -8.70
N LEU A 116 -3.16 11.13 -7.47
CA LEU A 116 -4.53 11.41 -7.03
C LEU A 116 -5.16 12.52 -7.88
N SER A 117 -4.42 13.57 -8.19
CA SER A 117 -4.89 14.67 -9.05
C SER A 117 -5.20 14.18 -10.47
N PHE A 118 -4.35 13.34 -11.07
CA PHE A 118 -4.64 12.70 -12.36
C PHE A 118 -5.93 11.86 -12.30
N TYR A 119 -6.12 11.08 -11.23
CA TYR A 119 -7.32 10.26 -11.06
C TYR A 119 -8.58 11.11 -10.92
N ILE A 120 -8.52 12.20 -10.15
CA ILE A 120 -9.62 13.16 -9.96
C ILE A 120 -9.98 13.82 -11.29
N VAL A 121 -9.01 14.37 -12.02
CA VAL A 121 -9.26 15.05 -13.30
C VAL A 121 -9.80 14.08 -14.35
N ASN A 122 -9.34 12.82 -14.38
CA ASN A 122 -9.94 11.80 -15.23
C ASN A 122 -11.41 11.52 -14.86
N ALA A 123 -11.74 11.50 -13.56
CA ALA A 123 -13.13 11.34 -13.12
C ALA A 123 -14.00 12.55 -13.51
N GLU A 124 -13.49 13.77 -13.35
CA GLU A 124 -14.15 15.01 -13.80
C GLU A 124 -14.47 14.97 -15.31
N LYS A 125 -13.50 14.60 -16.14
CA LYS A 125 -13.68 14.46 -17.61
C LYS A 125 -14.73 13.41 -17.98
N LYS A 126 -14.87 12.35 -17.16
CA LYS A 126 -15.90 11.33 -17.33
C LYS A 126 -17.26 11.70 -16.73
N GLY A 127 -17.39 12.89 -16.13
CA GLY A 127 -18.61 13.32 -15.45
C GLY A 127 -18.93 12.54 -14.18
N VAL A 128 -17.94 11.91 -13.55
CA VAL A 128 -18.10 11.14 -12.30
C VAL A 128 -17.96 12.08 -11.10
N PRO A 129 -18.99 12.25 -10.26
CA PRO A 129 -18.91 13.11 -9.08
C PRO A 129 -17.87 12.60 -8.07
N LEU A 130 -17.08 13.51 -7.51
CA LEU A 130 -15.99 13.17 -6.57
C LEU A 130 -16.49 12.40 -5.34
N ASN A 131 -17.68 12.69 -4.84
CA ASN A 131 -18.30 11.97 -3.72
C ASN A 131 -18.70 10.51 -4.03
N LYS A 132 -18.59 10.08 -5.28
CA LYS A 132 -18.79 8.68 -5.70
C LYS A 132 -17.49 7.89 -5.76
N LEU A 133 -16.36 8.56 -5.89
CA LEU A 133 -15.06 7.90 -5.96
C LEU A 133 -14.78 7.14 -4.66
N ARG A 134 -14.35 5.88 -4.81
CA ARG A 134 -13.98 4.98 -3.71
C ARG A 134 -12.63 4.39 -3.98
N GLY A 135 -11.77 4.42 -3.00
CA GLY A 135 -10.44 3.85 -3.16
C GLY A 135 -9.51 4.28 -2.05
N THR A 136 -8.25 4.08 -2.33
CA THR A 136 -7.16 4.41 -1.42
C THR A 136 -5.98 4.88 -2.23
N ILE A 137 -5.30 5.91 -1.77
CA ILE A 137 -3.93 6.20 -2.17
C ILE A 137 -3.04 5.88 -0.98
N GLN A 138 -1.91 5.17 -1.20
CA GLN A 138 -1.10 4.69 -0.09
C GLN A 138 -0.56 5.85 0.75
N ASN A 139 0.12 6.82 0.10
CA ASN A 139 0.49 8.10 0.73
C ASN A 139 1.24 7.95 2.07
N ASP A 140 1.95 6.83 2.26
CA ASP A 140 2.72 6.52 3.45
C ASP A 140 4.21 6.77 3.17
N ILE A 141 4.66 7.99 3.41
CA ILE A 141 6.02 8.39 3.08
C ILE A 141 7.05 7.91 4.13
N LEU A 142 6.65 7.79 5.40
CA LEU A 142 7.58 7.40 6.46
C LEU A 142 8.13 5.98 6.26
N LYS A 143 7.30 5.04 5.75
CA LYS A 143 7.81 3.70 5.43
C LYS A 143 8.78 3.69 4.24
N GLU A 144 8.72 4.69 3.35
CA GLU A 144 9.70 4.81 2.27
C GLU A 144 11.09 5.13 2.82
N PHE A 145 11.18 6.02 3.81
CA PHE A 145 12.43 6.30 4.50
C PHE A 145 12.90 5.12 5.36
N ALA A 146 11.97 4.40 6.00
CA ALA A 146 12.29 3.31 6.91
C ALA A 146 12.72 2.01 6.22
N ALA A 147 12.18 1.67 5.02
CA ALA A 147 12.30 0.31 4.50
C ALA A 147 12.35 0.18 2.96
N ARG A 148 11.91 1.17 2.16
CA ARG A 148 11.71 0.94 0.72
C ARG A 148 12.56 1.82 -0.19
N GLY A 149 12.83 3.07 0.19
CA GLY A 149 13.76 3.96 -0.52
C GLY A 149 13.19 4.72 -1.73
N THR A 150 11.87 4.72 -1.97
CA THR A 150 11.27 5.48 -3.09
C THR A 150 10.73 6.84 -2.63
N TYR A 151 11.56 7.63 -1.97
CA TYR A 151 11.28 9.01 -1.57
C TYR A 151 11.88 10.02 -2.57
N ILE A 152 11.38 11.25 -2.53
CA ILE A 152 11.87 12.37 -3.36
C ILE A 152 12.34 13.51 -2.46
N TYR A 153 11.45 14.04 -1.62
CA TYR A 153 11.68 15.24 -0.81
C TYR A 153 12.13 14.84 0.60
N PRO A 154 12.78 15.77 1.34
CA PRO A 154 13.10 15.55 2.75
C PRO A 154 11.86 15.24 3.62
N PRO A 155 12.01 14.65 4.83
CA PRO A 155 10.88 14.22 5.66
C PRO A 155 9.84 15.32 5.93
N LYS A 156 10.26 16.53 6.34
CA LYS A 156 9.33 17.64 6.65
C LYS A 156 8.43 18.04 5.48
N PRO A 157 8.96 18.40 4.28
CA PRO A 157 8.11 18.67 3.11
C PRO A 157 7.24 17.48 2.72
N SER A 158 7.75 16.27 2.83
CA SER A 158 7.00 15.04 2.56
C SER A 158 5.79 14.91 3.49
N MET A 159 5.95 15.14 4.79
CA MET A 159 4.86 15.14 5.76
C MET A 159 3.81 16.22 5.46
N ARG A 160 4.24 17.42 5.04
CA ARG A 160 3.32 18.47 4.58
C ARG A 160 2.48 18.01 3.40
N ILE A 161 3.07 17.36 2.39
CA ILE A 161 2.34 16.84 1.23
C ILE A 161 1.29 15.82 1.68
N VAL A 162 1.67 14.88 2.57
CA VAL A 162 0.73 13.90 3.13
C VAL A 162 -0.44 14.59 3.80
N THR A 163 -0.19 15.55 4.68
CA THR A 163 -1.25 16.27 5.41
C THR A 163 -2.14 17.07 4.48
N ASN A 164 -1.59 17.69 3.44
CA ASN A 164 -2.38 18.39 2.42
C ASN A 164 -3.34 17.46 1.66
N ILE A 165 -2.92 16.20 1.41
CA ILE A 165 -3.80 15.19 0.83
C ILE A 165 -4.90 14.80 1.83
N LEU A 166 -4.57 14.61 3.13
CA LEU A 166 -5.56 14.29 4.17
C LEU A 166 -6.64 15.36 4.25
N GLU A 167 -6.25 16.63 4.35
CA GLU A 167 -7.14 17.79 4.40
C GLU A 167 -8.01 17.89 3.15
N PHE A 168 -7.41 17.81 1.96
CA PHE A 168 -8.14 17.88 0.70
C PHE A 168 -9.20 16.77 0.58
N CYS A 169 -8.85 15.54 0.98
CA CYS A 169 -9.76 14.42 0.91
C CYS A 169 -10.91 14.51 1.92
N ASP A 170 -10.66 15.03 3.13
CA ASP A 170 -11.72 15.27 4.13
C ASP A 170 -12.81 16.19 3.58
N GLN A 171 -12.41 17.21 2.82
CA GLN A 171 -13.31 18.18 2.25
C GLN A 171 -14.01 17.73 0.95
N ASN A 172 -13.33 16.96 0.09
CA ASN A 172 -13.76 16.74 -1.30
C ASN A 172 -14.06 15.28 -1.65
N LEU A 173 -13.49 14.31 -0.93
CA LEU A 173 -13.53 12.86 -1.27
C LEU A 173 -14.02 12.01 -0.08
N PRO A 174 -15.29 12.11 0.34
CA PRO A 174 -15.79 11.53 1.60
C PRO A 174 -15.75 9.99 1.66
N LYS A 175 -15.50 9.30 0.54
CA LYS A 175 -15.40 7.84 0.45
C LYS A 175 -14.00 7.35 0.07
N TRP A 176 -13.02 8.24 0.09
CA TRP A 176 -11.63 7.92 -0.24
C TRP A 176 -10.81 7.76 1.04
N ASN A 177 -9.98 6.73 1.10
CA ASN A 177 -8.99 6.59 2.14
C ASN A 177 -7.71 7.31 1.70
N PRO A 178 -7.38 8.48 2.27
CA PRO A 178 -6.26 9.30 1.81
C PRO A 178 -4.90 8.77 2.24
N ILE A 179 -4.88 7.75 3.10
CA ILE A 179 -3.66 7.10 3.55
C ILE A 179 -3.90 5.61 3.85
N SER A 180 -2.91 4.78 3.54
CA SER A 180 -2.83 3.37 3.95
C SER A 180 -1.46 3.11 4.53
N ILE A 181 -1.35 3.14 5.86
CA ILE A 181 -0.09 3.04 6.61
C ILE A 181 0.40 1.61 6.55
N SER A 182 1.63 1.41 6.07
CA SER A 182 2.09 0.13 5.57
C SER A 182 3.16 -0.52 6.42
N GLY A 183 2.79 -1.57 7.14
CA GLY A 183 3.71 -2.54 7.73
C GLY A 183 4.22 -3.58 6.73
N TYR A 184 3.50 -3.80 5.61
CA TYR A 184 3.87 -4.80 4.62
C TYR A 184 5.34 -4.69 4.17
N HIS A 185 5.77 -3.52 3.73
CA HIS A 185 7.13 -3.31 3.24
C HIS A 185 8.17 -3.43 4.34
N ILE A 186 7.84 -3.01 5.55
CA ILE A 186 8.68 -3.18 6.75
C ILE A 186 8.90 -4.68 7.03
N ARG A 187 7.84 -5.48 6.91
CA ARG A 187 7.92 -6.94 7.09
C ARG A 187 8.68 -7.62 5.97
N GLU A 188 8.46 -7.22 4.72
CA GLU A 188 9.20 -7.70 3.54
C GLU A 188 10.72 -7.41 3.64
N ALA A 189 11.10 -6.29 4.27
CA ALA A 189 12.49 -5.94 4.54
C ALA A 189 13.13 -6.78 5.67
N GLY A 190 12.35 -7.66 6.34
CA GLY A 190 12.85 -8.62 7.32
C GLY A 190 12.59 -8.29 8.79
N SER A 191 11.67 -7.36 9.10
CA SER A 191 11.27 -7.07 10.48
C SER A 191 10.55 -8.26 11.13
N THR A 192 10.54 -8.29 12.47
CA THR A 192 9.72 -9.23 13.24
C THR A 192 8.25 -8.81 13.22
N VAL A 193 7.35 -9.67 13.75
CA VAL A 193 5.92 -9.36 13.92
C VAL A 193 5.72 -8.11 14.78
N GLU A 194 6.43 -8.02 15.90
CA GLU A 194 6.33 -6.91 16.84
C GLU A 194 6.84 -5.60 16.22
N GLN A 195 7.91 -5.66 15.45
CA GLN A 195 8.49 -4.52 14.74
C GLN A 195 7.55 -4.04 13.62
N GLU A 196 6.95 -4.96 12.84
CA GLU A 196 5.95 -4.61 11.83
C GLU A 196 4.83 -3.78 12.47
N LEU A 197 4.25 -4.25 13.58
CA LEU A 197 3.18 -3.54 14.27
C LEU A 197 3.64 -2.20 14.85
N ALA A 198 4.76 -2.21 15.58
CA ALA A 198 5.25 -1.04 16.30
C ALA A 198 5.64 0.09 15.34
N PHE A 199 6.41 -0.20 14.30
CA PHE A 199 6.86 0.81 13.34
C PHE A 199 5.69 1.35 12.52
N THR A 200 4.75 0.47 12.13
CA THR A 200 3.52 0.91 11.43
C THR A 200 2.70 1.86 12.29
N PHE A 201 2.50 1.55 13.55
CA PHE A 201 1.69 2.40 14.44
C PHE A 201 2.44 3.64 14.89
N ALA A 202 3.75 3.60 15.06
CA ALA A 202 4.56 4.80 15.29
C ALA A 202 4.46 5.78 14.10
N ASN A 203 4.51 5.29 12.85
CA ASN A 203 4.23 6.10 11.66
C ASN A 203 2.79 6.63 11.69
N GLY A 204 1.82 5.79 12.08
CA GLY A 204 0.42 6.19 12.23
C GLY A 204 0.22 7.31 13.26
N ILE A 205 0.90 7.22 14.39
CA ILE A 205 0.92 8.26 15.42
C ILE A 205 1.44 9.57 14.83
N ALA A 206 2.59 9.55 14.16
CA ALA A 206 3.18 10.75 13.55
C ALA A 206 2.25 11.42 12.52
N TYR A 207 1.54 10.63 11.70
CA TYR A 207 0.56 11.19 10.75
C TYR A 207 -0.64 11.82 11.45
N VAL A 208 -1.17 11.19 12.50
CA VAL A 208 -2.31 11.74 13.26
C VAL A 208 -1.91 12.99 14.01
N GLU A 209 -0.75 13.01 14.67
CA GLU A 209 -0.22 14.18 15.36
C GLU A 209 -0.04 15.38 14.42
N ASN A 210 0.59 15.14 13.26
CA ASN A 210 0.79 16.21 12.27
C ASN A 210 -0.54 16.73 11.71
N ALA A 211 -1.52 15.86 11.48
CA ALA A 211 -2.85 16.26 11.03
C ALA A 211 -3.61 17.07 12.10
N ILE A 212 -3.48 16.73 13.38
CA ILE A 212 -4.07 17.49 14.49
C ILE A 212 -3.44 18.89 14.61
N ILE A 213 -2.12 19.00 14.45
CA ILE A 213 -1.41 20.30 14.42
C ILE A 213 -1.98 21.21 13.32
N GLU A 214 -2.32 20.64 12.16
CA GLU A 214 -2.95 21.36 11.04
C GLU A 214 -4.48 21.52 11.19
N GLY A 215 -5.04 21.16 12.36
CA GLY A 215 -6.45 21.42 12.71
C GLY A 215 -7.46 20.36 12.27
N LEU A 216 -7.02 19.17 11.82
CA LEU A 216 -7.94 18.09 11.49
C LEU A 216 -8.47 17.40 12.75
N ASP A 217 -9.77 17.06 12.73
CA ASP A 217 -10.42 16.33 13.83
C ASP A 217 -10.03 14.83 13.79
N PRO A 218 -9.41 14.27 14.84
CA PRO A 218 -9.03 12.87 14.89
C PRO A 218 -10.23 11.90 14.80
N ASN A 219 -11.44 12.31 15.21
CA ASN A 219 -12.65 11.52 15.02
C ASN A 219 -13.10 11.41 13.56
N LYS A 220 -12.81 12.43 12.72
CA LYS A 220 -13.05 12.36 11.29
C LYS A 220 -11.92 11.59 10.60
N LEU A 221 -10.69 11.98 10.86
CA LEU A 221 -9.49 11.40 10.27
C LEU A 221 -9.41 9.88 10.48
N GLY A 222 -9.66 9.40 11.71
CA GLY A 222 -9.63 7.97 12.04
C GLY A 222 -10.59 7.12 11.22
N LYS A 223 -11.70 7.70 10.70
CA LYS A 223 -12.64 7.00 9.80
C LYS A 223 -12.06 6.73 8.42
N THR A 224 -11.07 7.47 7.99
CA THR A 224 -10.48 7.41 6.64
C THR A 224 -9.09 6.77 6.64
N ILE A 225 -8.42 6.67 7.79
CA ILE A 225 -7.15 5.94 7.92
C ILE A 225 -7.39 4.45 7.67
N SER A 226 -6.51 3.86 6.87
CA SER A 226 -6.40 2.42 6.68
C SER A 226 -4.96 1.95 6.85
N PHE A 227 -4.78 0.64 6.96
CA PHE A 227 -3.47 0.02 7.14
C PHE A 227 -3.21 -1.02 6.06
N PHE A 228 -1.96 -1.43 5.95
CA PHE A 228 -1.55 -2.47 5.03
C PHE A 228 -0.52 -3.37 5.73
N PHE A 229 -0.86 -4.62 5.98
CA PHE A 229 -0.01 -5.59 6.65
C PHE A 229 0.39 -6.75 5.74
N ASN A 230 1.51 -7.36 6.07
CA ASN A 230 1.95 -8.62 5.48
C ASN A 230 1.14 -9.80 6.07
N SER A 231 1.08 -10.91 5.36
CA SER A 231 0.76 -12.22 5.92
C SER A 231 1.87 -13.20 5.55
N HIS A 232 2.71 -13.51 6.53
CA HIS A 232 3.90 -14.35 6.38
C HIS A 232 3.57 -15.84 6.65
N ASN A 233 4.56 -16.73 6.65
CA ASN A 233 4.38 -18.17 6.81
C ASN A 233 3.97 -18.64 8.23
N GLY A 234 4.14 -17.79 9.24
CA GLY A 234 3.77 -18.13 10.63
C GLY A 234 2.26 -18.11 10.83
N PHE A 235 1.57 -19.23 10.60
CA PHE A 235 0.11 -19.31 10.59
C PHE A 235 -0.54 -18.77 11.87
N ILE A 236 -0.13 -19.23 13.03
CA ILE A 236 -0.66 -18.85 14.34
C ILE A 236 -0.23 -17.41 14.69
N GLU A 237 1.03 -17.09 14.40
CA GLU A 237 1.63 -15.79 14.61
C GLU A 237 0.87 -14.68 13.86
N GLU A 238 0.57 -14.91 12.59
CA GLU A 238 -0.12 -13.93 11.75
C GLU A 238 -1.56 -13.69 12.20
N ILE A 239 -2.31 -14.74 12.57
CA ILE A 239 -3.65 -14.60 13.14
C ILE A 239 -3.60 -13.74 14.42
N SER A 240 -2.65 -14.04 15.32
CA SER A 240 -2.46 -13.31 16.57
C SER A 240 -2.02 -11.87 16.34
N LYS A 241 -1.17 -11.63 15.34
CA LYS A 241 -0.73 -10.29 14.90
C LYS A 241 -1.92 -9.41 14.50
N PHE A 242 -2.80 -9.89 13.65
CA PHE A 242 -3.96 -9.10 13.20
C PHE A 242 -4.94 -8.78 14.33
N ARG A 243 -5.08 -9.67 15.29
CA ARG A 243 -5.85 -9.44 16.52
C ARG A 243 -5.19 -8.36 17.38
N ALA A 244 -3.88 -8.45 17.59
CA ALA A 244 -3.09 -7.45 18.31
C ALA A 244 -3.14 -6.08 17.62
N ALA A 245 -3.01 -6.03 16.29
CA ALA A 245 -3.07 -4.80 15.52
C ALA A 245 -4.35 -4.00 15.79
N ARG A 246 -5.51 -4.65 15.79
CA ARG A 246 -6.78 -3.98 16.07
C ARG A 246 -6.84 -3.39 17.49
N LYS A 247 -6.38 -4.14 18.49
CA LYS A 247 -6.40 -3.68 19.88
C LYS A 247 -5.40 -2.55 20.11
N ILE A 248 -4.18 -2.65 19.58
CA ILE A 248 -3.15 -1.62 19.71
C ILE A 248 -3.65 -0.29 19.12
N TRP A 249 -4.12 -0.30 17.87
CA TRP A 249 -4.58 0.93 17.22
C TRP A 249 -5.79 1.54 17.90
N ALA A 250 -6.78 0.73 18.28
CA ALA A 250 -7.95 1.22 19.01
C ALA A 250 -7.57 1.87 20.34
N THR A 251 -6.62 1.29 21.07
CA THR A 251 -6.08 1.83 22.32
C THR A 251 -5.37 3.16 22.07
N ILE A 252 -4.49 3.24 21.06
CA ILE A 252 -3.78 4.48 20.69
C ILE A 252 -4.77 5.58 20.36
N MET A 253 -5.76 5.34 19.50
CA MET A 253 -6.74 6.35 19.11
C MET A 253 -7.56 6.85 20.31
N LYS A 254 -7.93 5.96 21.20
CA LYS A 254 -8.72 6.32 22.40
C LYS A 254 -7.90 7.04 23.46
N GLU A 255 -6.73 6.47 23.83
CA GLU A 255 -5.98 6.91 25.00
C GLU A 255 -5.03 8.07 24.69
N ARG A 256 -4.39 8.07 23.50
CA ARG A 256 -3.45 9.14 23.09
C ARG A 256 -4.16 10.32 22.44
N PHE A 257 -5.17 10.06 21.60
CA PHE A 257 -5.85 11.10 20.80
C PHE A 257 -7.25 11.45 21.27
N GLY A 258 -7.76 10.82 22.34
CA GLY A 258 -9.07 11.12 22.90
C GLY A 258 -10.25 10.84 21.99
N VAL A 259 -10.08 9.96 20.98
CA VAL A 259 -11.14 9.60 20.05
C VAL A 259 -12.28 8.90 20.76
N THR A 260 -13.50 9.32 20.46
CA THR A 260 -14.74 8.80 21.08
C THR A 260 -15.62 8.01 20.12
N ASP A 261 -15.45 8.21 18.80
CA ASP A 261 -16.20 7.47 17.76
C ASP A 261 -15.59 6.10 17.52
N ASP A 262 -16.36 5.04 17.79
CA ASP A 262 -15.94 3.64 17.59
C ASP A 262 -15.38 3.40 16.17
N LYS A 263 -15.97 4.02 15.14
CA LYS A 263 -15.52 3.84 13.75
C LYS A 263 -14.15 4.47 13.47
N ALA A 264 -13.81 5.51 14.20
CA ALA A 264 -12.52 6.19 14.08
C ALA A 264 -11.39 5.43 14.79
N MET A 265 -11.72 4.57 15.75
CA MET A 265 -10.78 3.70 16.45
C MET A 265 -10.49 2.38 15.72
N MET A 266 -11.23 2.06 14.65
CA MET A 266 -11.10 0.80 13.91
C MET A 266 -9.81 0.72 13.09
N CYS A 267 -8.98 -0.28 13.33
CA CYS A 267 -7.85 -0.64 12.47
C CYS A 267 -8.35 -1.43 11.25
N ARG A 268 -8.77 -0.72 10.20
CA ARG A 268 -9.14 -1.34 8.92
C ARG A 268 -7.88 -1.57 8.10
N PHE A 269 -7.68 -2.78 7.60
CA PHE A 269 -6.46 -3.08 6.87
C PHE A 269 -6.67 -3.96 5.64
N HIS A 270 -5.80 -3.70 4.67
CA HIS A 270 -5.48 -4.59 3.57
C HIS A 270 -4.39 -5.56 4.01
N THR A 271 -4.41 -6.78 3.49
CA THR A 271 -3.32 -7.75 3.65
C THR A 271 -2.83 -8.20 2.29
N GLN A 272 -1.52 -8.33 2.18
CA GLN A 272 -0.89 -9.06 1.08
C GLN A 272 -0.09 -10.23 1.65
N THR A 273 -0.14 -11.36 0.98
CA THR A 273 0.71 -12.53 1.32
C THR A 273 2.18 -12.17 1.14
N GLY A 274 3.06 -12.76 1.94
CA GLY A 274 4.48 -12.39 1.99
C GLY A 274 5.24 -12.78 0.72
N GLY A 275 5.63 -11.81 -0.10
CA GLY A 275 6.41 -12.02 -1.31
C GLY A 275 7.81 -12.57 -1.01
N SER A 276 8.47 -12.05 0.03
CA SER A 276 9.80 -12.48 0.48
C SER A 276 9.87 -13.95 0.92
N THR A 277 8.73 -14.61 1.12
CA THR A 277 8.66 -16.05 1.48
C THR A 277 8.63 -16.98 0.28
N LEU A 278 8.36 -16.43 -0.91
CA LEU A 278 8.24 -17.20 -2.14
C LEU A 278 9.63 -17.46 -2.72
N THR A 279 9.82 -18.64 -3.28
CA THR A 279 11.13 -19.10 -3.75
C THR A 279 11.10 -19.41 -5.25
N SER A 280 12.22 -19.20 -5.91
CA SER A 280 12.45 -19.63 -7.29
C SER A 280 12.57 -21.14 -7.40
N GLU A 281 13.04 -21.79 -6.32
CA GLU A 281 13.16 -23.25 -6.21
C GLU A 281 11.78 -23.85 -5.97
N GLN A 282 11.43 -24.86 -6.77
CA GLN A 282 10.15 -25.58 -6.68
C GLN A 282 8.95 -24.60 -6.60
N PRO A 283 8.74 -23.71 -7.59
CA PRO A 283 7.79 -22.60 -7.50
C PRO A 283 6.33 -23.04 -7.33
N ASP A 284 5.98 -24.27 -7.74
CA ASP A 284 4.64 -24.86 -7.48
C ASP A 284 4.30 -24.88 -5.97
N ASN A 285 5.31 -25.01 -5.09
CA ASN A 285 5.13 -24.95 -3.64
C ASN A 285 4.68 -23.57 -3.15
N ASN A 286 4.88 -22.50 -3.95
CA ASN A 286 4.43 -21.16 -3.62
C ASN A 286 2.90 -21.05 -3.59
N ILE A 287 2.19 -21.90 -4.34
CA ILE A 287 0.71 -22.00 -4.26
C ILE A 287 0.28 -22.36 -2.85
N VAL A 288 0.95 -23.36 -2.26
CA VAL A 288 0.67 -23.82 -0.89
C VAL A 288 1.02 -22.76 0.14
N ARG A 289 2.20 -22.10 0.00
CA ARG A 289 2.63 -21.01 0.89
C ARG A 289 1.62 -19.88 0.87
N THR A 290 1.26 -19.39 -0.31
CA THR A 290 0.27 -18.32 -0.49
C THR A 290 -1.10 -18.70 0.06
N THR A 291 -1.52 -19.97 -0.09
CA THR A 291 -2.80 -20.45 0.46
C THR A 291 -2.81 -20.38 1.99
N ILE A 292 -1.76 -20.84 2.66
CA ILE A 292 -1.63 -20.79 4.13
C ILE A 292 -1.62 -19.35 4.62
N GLN A 293 -0.87 -18.46 3.96
CA GLN A 293 -0.80 -17.04 4.28
C GLN A 293 -2.16 -16.34 4.09
N ALA A 294 -2.85 -16.62 2.98
CA ALA A 294 -4.19 -16.08 2.72
C ALA A 294 -5.20 -16.55 3.77
N LEU A 295 -5.10 -17.81 4.18
CA LEU A 295 -5.94 -18.38 5.23
C LEU A 295 -5.69 -17.68 6.57
N SER A 296 -4.43 -17.41 6.94
CA SER A 296 -4.07 -16.64 8.14
C SER A 296 -4.65 -15.24 8.10
N ALA A 297 -4.57 -14.55 6.96
CA ALA A 297 -5.13 -13.20 6.78
C ALA A 297 -6.66 -13.18 6.97
N VAL A 298 -7.37 -14.15 6.41
CA VAL A 298 -8.83 -14.28 6.54
C VAL A 298 -9.22 -14.60 7.98
N LEU A 299 -8.59 -15.60 8.60
CA LEU A 299 -8.83 -15.95 10.01
C LEU A 299 -8.44 -14.80 10.94
N GLY A 300 -7.46 -14.00 10.56
CA GLY A 300 -7.04 -12.78 11.23
C GLY A 300 -7.99 -11.58 11.05
N GLY A 301 -8.96 -11.66 10.12
CA GLY A 301 -10.02 -10.65 9.98
C GLY A 301 -9.68 -9.47 9.07
N THR A 302 -8.93 -9.66 7.98
CA THR A 302 -8.61 -8.63 6.98
C THR A 302 -9.86 -8.09 6.25
N GLN A 303 -9.84 -6.81 5.83
CA GLN A 303 -10.93 -6.20 5.05
C GLN A 303 -10.69 -6.27 3.54
N SER A 304 -9.45 -6.50 3.14
CA SER A 304 -9.05 -6.59 1.74
C SER A 304 -7.83 -7.50 1.64
N LEU A 305 -7.74 -8.31 0.60
CA LEU A 305 -6.66 -9.29 0.43
C LEU A 305 -6.12 -9.28 -0.99
N HIS A 306 -4.79 -9.32 -1.12
CA HIS A 306 -4.06 -9.70 -2.31
C HIS A 306 -3.28 -10.99 -2.03
N THR A 307 -3.37 -11.93 -2.96
CA THR A 307 -2.59 -13.17 -2.97
C THR A 307 -1.52 -13.10 -4.06
N ASN A 308 -0.26 -13.27 -3.69
CA ASN A 308 0.84 -13.33 -4.65
C ASN A 308 0.69 -14.55 -5.56
N SER A 309 1.08 -14.42 -6.79
CA SER A 309 1.13 -15.55 -7.73
C SER A 309 2.35 -16.43 -7.44
N PHE A 310 2.28 -17.70 -7.85
CA PHE A 310 3.34 -18.67 -7.57
C PHE A 310 4.66 -18.37 -8.29
N ASP A 311 4.59 -17.61 -9.37
CA ASP A 311 5.71 -17.15 -10.21
C ASP A 311 6.31 -15.81 -9.77
N GLU A 312 5.84 -15.22 -8.67
CA GLU A 312 6.27 -13.91 -8.13
C GLU A 312 7.79 -13.82 -7.92
N ALA A 313 8.43 -14.91 -7.48
CA ALA A 313 9.89 -14.95 -7.28
C ALA A 313 10.68 -15.02 -8.60
N LEU A 314 10.02 -15.21 -9.73
CA LEU A 314 10.66 -15.39 -11.03
C LEU A 314 10.42 -14.20 -11.97
N SER A 315 9.19 -13.68 -12.00
CA SER A 315 8.78 -12.62 -12.93
C SER A 315 7.45 -11.98 -12.54
N LEU A 316 6.99 -11.02 -13.34
CA LEU A 316 5.62 -10.54 -13.28
C LEU A 316 4.63 -11.66 -13.58
N PRO A 317 3.47 -11.71 -12.90
CA PRO A 317 2.51 -12.81 -13.05
C PRO A 317 1.90 -12.86 -14.46
N SER A 318 1.79 -14.08 -14.99
CA SER A 318 0.99 -14.36 -16.17
C SER A 318 -0.51 -14.17 -15.90
N ASP A 319 -1.36 -14.24 -16.93
CA ASP A 319 -2.81 -14.19 -16.76
C ASP A 319 -3.32 -15.40 -15.97
N ASP A 320 -2.75 -16.58 -16.22
CA ASP A 320 -3.15 -17.82 -15.56
C ASP A 320 -2.67 -17.86 -14.11
N SER A 321 -1.44 -17.44 -13.80
CA SER A 321 -0.93 -17.40 -12.44
C SER A 321 -1.68 -16.37 -11.58
N ALA A 322 -1.99 -15.18 -12.12
CA ALA A 322 -2.80 -14.18 -11.46
C ALA A 322 -4.25 -14.66 -11.21
N LYS A 323 -4.82 -15.42 -12.16
CA LYS A 323 -6.14 -16.05 -12.00
C LYS A 323 -6.11 -17.12 -10.92
N LEU A 324 -5.09 -17.97 -10.89
CA LEU A 324 -4.94 -19.00 -9.85
C LEU A 324 -4.81 -18.36 -8.45
N ALA A 325 -4.00 -17.33 -8.32
CA ALA A 325 -3.88 -16.57 -7.08
C ALA A 325 -5.23 -15.98 -6.62
N LEU A 326 -6.06 -15.47 -7.53
CA LEU A 326 -7.43 -15.04 -7.22
C LEU A 326 -8.33 -16.21 -6.81
N ARG A 327 -8.23 -17.37 -7.48
CA ARG A 327 -9.01 -18.59 -7.13
C ARG A 327 -8.69 -19.05 -5.71
N THR A 328 -7.46 -18.91 -5.22
CA THR A 328 -7.11 -19.19 -3.83
C THR A 328 -8.04 -18.45 -2.85
N GLN A 329 -8.25 -17.15 -3.06
CA GLN A 329 -9.16 -16.36 -2.23
C GLN A 329 -10.63 -16.83 -2.36
N GLN A 330 -11.06 -17.12 -3.58
CA GLN A 330 -12.43 -17.57 -3.86
C GLN A 330 -12.74 -18.93 -3.26
N ILE A 331 -11.77 -19.87 -3.27
CA ILE A 331 -11.91 -21.19 -2.59
C ILE A 331 -12.07 -20.97 -1.09
N ILE A 332 -11.21 -20.15 -0.45
CA ILE A 332 -11.34 -19.84 0.97
C ILE A 332 -12.71 -19.22 1.28
N ALA A 333 -13.21 -18.32 0.40
CA ALA A 333 -14.45 -17.62 0.61
C ALA A 333 -15.70 -18.51 0.46
N HIS A 334 -15.69 -19.47 -0.45
CA HIS A 334 -16.91 -20.18 -0.86
C HIS A 334 -16.94 -21.67 -0.51
N GLU A 335 -15.78 -22.30 -0.26
CA GLU A 335 -15.72 -23.75 -0.05
C GLU A 335 -15.38 -24.15 1.41
N THR A 336 -14.87 -23.20 2.25
CA THR A 336 -14.36 -23.55 3.59
C THR A 336 -15.33 -23.26 4.74
N ASN A 337 -16.44 -22.60 4.52
CA ASN A 337 -17.38 -22.10 5.55
C ASN A 337 -16.76 -21.11 6.58
N ILE A 338 -15.45 -20.78 6.49
CA ILE A 338 -14.75 -19.84 7.40
C ILE A 338 -15.48 -18.48 7.51
N PRO A 339 -15.99 -17.88 6.41
CA PRO A 339 -16.69 -16.59 6.47
C PRO A 339 -17.90 -16.56 7.40
N ASN A 340 -18.44 -17.70 7.77
CA ASN A 340 -19.61 -17.79 8.63
C ASN A 340 -19.31 -17.56 10.11
N TYR A 341 -18.03 -17.62 10.52
CA TYR A 341 -17.61 -17.62 11.91
C TYR A 341 -16.65 -16.45 12.20
N PRO A 342 -17.11 -15.37 12.85
CA PRO A 342 -16.21 -14.29 13.27
C PRO A 342 -15.25 -14.80 14.34
N ASP A 343 -13.93 -14.55 14.14
CA ASP A 343 -12.86 -14.89 15.08
C ASP A 343 -12.95 -16.35 15.62
N PRO A 344 -12.89 -17.37 14.73
CA PRO A 344 -13.14 -18.74 15.12
C PRO A 344 -12.13 -19.30 16.13
N PHE A 345 -10.94 -18.72 16.23
CA PHE A 345 -9.91 -19.06 17.21
C PHE A 345 -9.98 -18.28 18.52
N GLY A 346 -10.93 -17.34 18.64
CA GLY A 346 -11.11 -16.54 19.85
C GLY A 346 -11.47 -17.40 21.06
N GLY A 347 -10.67 -17.28 22.12
CA GLY A 347 -10.75 -18.12 23.34
C GLY A 347 -9.77 -19.29 23.36
N SER A 348 -9.03 -19.54 22.29
CA SER A 348 -7.86 -20.44 22.31
C SER A 348 -6.78 -19.85 23.20
N HIS A 349 -6.33 -20.62 24.20
CA HIS A 349 -5.29 -20.16 25.14
C HIS A 349 -4.05 -19.64 24.43
N LEU A 350 -3.54 -20.39 23.43
CA LEU A 350 -2.37 -20.00 22.66
C LEU A 350 -2.58 -18.69 21.88
N ILE A 351 -3.71 -18.55 21.20
CA ILE A 351 -4.00 -17.34 20.41
C ILE A 351 -4.13 -16.10 21.29
N GLU A 352 -4.81 -16.22 22.43
CA GLU A 352 -4.96 -15.10 23.36
C GLU A 352 -3.61 -14.71 23.98
N GLU A 353 -2.80 -15.69 24.40
CA GLU A 353 -1.46 -15.45 24.96
C GLU A 353 -0.54 -14.78 23.95
N MET A 354 -0.48 -15.28 22.71
CA MET A 354 0.33 -14.67 21.64
C MET A 354 -0.15 -13.28 21.27
N THR A 355 -1.47 -13.07 21.22
CA THR A 355 -2.04 -11.74 20.96
C THR A 355 -1.56 -10.73 22.03
N GLU A 356 -1.67 -11.07 23.31
CA GLU A 356 -1.22 -10.19 24.42
C GLU A 356 0.32 -10.01 24.42
N LYS A 357 1.08 -11.04 24.06
CA LYS A 357 2.55 -10.94 23.89
C LYS A 357 2.92 -9.89 22.84
N TYR A 358 2.27 -9.94 21.67
CA TYR A 358 2.53 -8.99 20.59
C TYR A 358 2.10 -7.57 20.98
N ILE A 359 0.97 -7.40 21.66
CA ILE A 359 0.54 -6.10 22.19
C ILE A 359 1.61 -5.50 23.09
N LYS A 360 2.04 -6.24 24.11
CA LYS A 360 3.04 -5.77 25.09
C LYS A 360 4.37 -5.40 24.44
N LYS A 361 4.86 -6.25 23.53
CA LYS A 361 6.14 -6.00 22.86
C LYS A 361 6.06 -4.82 21.90
N SER A 362 4.96 -4.68 21.17
CA SER A 362 4.78 -3.55 20.25
C SER A 362 4.66 -2.22 21.01
N PHE A 363 3.93 -2.16 22.09
CA PHE A 363 3.88 -0.95 22.92
C PHE A 363 5.24 -0.57 23.48
N LYS A 364 6.04 -1.54 23.94
CA LYS A 364 7.41 -1.27 24.42
C LYS A 364 8.28 -0.63 23.33
N ILE A 365 8.19 -1.12 22.09
CA ILE A 365 8.93 -0.53 20.97
C ILE A 365 8.40 0.87 20.62
N ILE A 366 7.07 1.09 20.69
CA ILE A 366 6.47 2.42 20.47
C ILE A 366 6.95 3.41 21.55
N GLU A 367 6.97 3.01 22.83
CA GLU A 367 7.50 3.82 23.92
C GLU A 367 8.98 4.17 23.73
N GLU A 368 9.79 3.24 23.22
CA GLU A 368 11.18 3.48 22.88
C GLU A 368 11.31 4.53 21.74
N ILE A 369 10.48 4.42 20.70
CA ILE A 369 10.43 5.41 19.60
C ILE A 369 9.96 6.78 20.13
N ASP A 370 8.93 6.81 20.99
CA ASP A 370 8.44 8.06 21.61
C ASP A 370 9.54 8.74 22.42
N SER A 371 10.36 7.96 23.16
CA SER A 371 11.50 8.51 23.93
C SER A 371 12.60 9.14 23.08
N MET A 372 12.70 8.77 21.80
CA MET A 372 13.62 9.35 20.82
C MET A 372 13.07 10.62 20.16
N GLY A 373 11.82 10.99 20.39
CA GLY A 373 11.16 12.11 19.73
C GLY A 373 10.14 11.72 18.66
N GLY A 374 9.80 10.42 18.56
CA GLY A 374 8.81 9.89 17.64
C GLY A 374 9.38 9.25 16.38
N ALA A 375 8.48 8.81 15.49
CA ALA A 375 8.86 8.02 14.32
C ALA A 375 9.79 8.76 13.34
N ILE A 376 9.60 10.07 13.17
CA ILE A 376 10.43 10.87 12.24
C ILE A 376 11.87 10.89 12.73
N GLU A 377 12.11 11.19 14.01
CA GLU A 377 13.44 11.22 14.59
C GLU A 377 14.10 9.83 14.57
N ALA A 378 13.33 8.79 14.88
CA ALA A 378 13.82 7.41 14.83
C ALA A 378 14.20 6.97 13.41
N ILE A 379 13.57 7.53 12.37
CA ILE A 379 13.93 7.34 10.96
C ILE A 379 15.18 8.15 10.61
N GLU A 380 15.22 9.45 10.94
CA GLU A 380 16.32 10.35 10.60
C GLU A 380 17.64 9.92 11.26
N THR A 381 17.59 9.33 12.46
CA THR A 381 18.75 8.73 13.13
C THR A 381 19.15 7.35 12.59
N GLY A 382 18.39 6.78 11.65
CA GLY A 382 18.60 5.42 11.11
C GLY A 382 18.26 4.28 12.09
N TRP A 383 17.64 4.59 13.22
CA TRP A 383 17.40 3.59 14.27
C TRP A 383 16.44 2.48 13.77
N ILE A 384 15.33 2.86 13.09
CA ILE A 384 14.36 1.90 12.56
C ILE A 384 15.01 0.99 11.50
N GLU A 385 15.76 1.56 10.56
CA GLU A 385 16.47 0.81 9.53
C GLU A 385 17.47 -0.20 10.12
N ASN A 386 18.23 0.23 11.13
CA ASN A 386 19.17 -0.65 11.84
C ASN A 386 18.46 -1.82 12.56
N GLN A 387 17.29 -1.58 13.16
CA GLN A 387 16.50 -2.64 13.79
C GLN A 387 15.99 -3.66 12.76
N ILE A 388 15.49 -3.21 11.62
CA ILE A 388 15.04 -4.06 10.51
C ILE A 388 16.21 -4.88 9.97
N SER A 389 17.34 -4.25 9.68
CA SER A 389 18.54 -4.90 9.14
C SER A 389 19.08 -5.98 10.08
N ARG A 390 19.09 -5.72 11.39
CA ARG A 390 19.49 -6.72 12.40
C ARG A 390 18.56 -7.93 12.38
N SER A 391 17.26 -7.71 12.34
CA SER A 391 16.28 -8.80 12.32
C SER A 391 16.35 -9.62 11.04
N SER A 392 16.55 -8.96 9.89
CA SER A 392 16.75 -9.58 8.59
C SER A 392 18.00 -10.46 8.56
N TYR A 393 19.11 -9.95 9.10
CA TYR A 393 20.36 -10.73 9.21
C TYR A 393 20.19 -11.98 10.08
N GLU A 394 19.56 -11.86 11.24
CA GLU A 394 19.31 -13.03 12.12
C GLU A 394 18.36 -14.05 11.45
N TYR A 395 17.36 -13.59 10.71
CA TYR A 395 16.46 -14.47 9.96
C TYR A 395 17.23 -15.25 8.88
N GLN A 396 18.08 -14.60 8.08
CA GLN A 396 18.90 -15.24 7.06
C GLN A 396 19.89 -16.23 7.68
N LYS A 397 20.57 -15.84 8.74
CA LYS A 397 21.48 -16.71 9.49
C LYS A 397 20.80 -17.99 9.99
N ASN A 398 19.55 -17.90 10.44
CA ASN A 398 18.77 -19.05 10.87
C ASN A 398 18.40 -19.98 9.69
N ILE A 399 18.21 -19.45 8.48
CA ILE A 399 18.03 -20.25 7.26
C ILE A 399 19.35 -20.98 6.90
N ASP A 400 20.47 -20.27 6.90
CA ASP A 400 21.78 -20.80 6.54
C ASP A 400 22.20 -21.92 7.51
N ASN A 401 21.93 -21.76 8.79
CA ASN A 401 22.18 -22.73 9.84
C ASN A 401 21.10 -23.83 9.93
N LYS A 402 20.13 -23.84 9.02
CA LYS A 402 19.02 -24.81 8.99
C LYS A 402 18.18 -24.85 10.28
N ILE A 403 18.16 -23.77 11.06
CA ILE A 403 17.25 -23.58 12.18
C ILE A 403 15.84 -23.31 11.61
N ASN A 404 15.76 -22.40 10.64
CA ASN A 404 14.57 -22.18 9.84
C ASN A 404 14.62 -23.02 8.56
N ILE A 405 13.65 -23.90 8.40
CA ILE A 405 13.57 -24.80 7.23
C ILE A 405 12.70 -24.13 6.16
N VAL A 406 13.25 -24.07 4.94
CA VAL A 406 12.54 -23.66 3.72
C VAL A 406 12.63 -24.78 2.70
N ILE A 407 11.48 -25.39 2.39
CA ILE A 407 11.40 -26.52 1.46
C ILE A 407 11.84 -26.08 0.06
N GLY A 408 12.67 -26.91 -0.58
CA GLY A 408 13.28 -26.61 -1.87
C GLY A 408 14.57 -25.78 -1.74
N VAL A 409 14.75 -24.99 -0.69
CA VAL A 409 15.91 -24.11 -0.51
C VAL A 409 17.00 -24.75 0.37
N ASN A 410 16.67 -25.15 1.60
CA ASN A 410 17.65 -25.76 2.51
C ASN A 410 17.27 -27.19 2.96
N LYS A 411 16.09 -27.68 2.57
CA LYS A 411 15.61 -29.05 2.79
C LYS A 411 14.78 -29.53 1.60
N HIS A 412 14.89 -30.80 1.23
CA HIS A 412 14.20 -31.41 0.09
C HIS A 412 14.45 -30.68 -1.24
N LYS A 413 15.72 -30.43 -1.53
CA LYS A 413 16.16 -29.79 -2.77
C LYS A 413 16.01 -30.76 -3.95
N ASP A 414 15.62 -30.21 -5.10
CA ASP A 414 15.69 -30.94 -6.38
C ASP A 414 17.08 -30.78 -6.99
N GLU A 415 17.52 -31.78 -7.79
CA GLU A 415 18.80 -31.73 -8.51
C GLU A 415 18.75 -30.81 -9.73
N ALA A 416 17.56 -30.52 -10.27
CA ALA A 416 17.37 -29.64 -11.41
C ALA A 416 16.24 -28.65 -11.18
N THR A 417 16.46 -27.37 -11.55
CA THR A 417 15.44 -26.34 -11.57
C THR A 417 14.54 -26.50 -12.80
N LYS A 418 13.21 -26.45 -12.62
CA LYS A 418 12.27 -26.35 -13.74
C LYS A 418 12.42 -24.99 -14.41
N ASN A 419 12.63 -24.99 -15.72
CA ASN A 419 12.48 -23.76 -16.53
C ASN A 419 11.02 -23.40 -16.63
N ILE A 420 10.63 -22.27 -16.02
CA ILE A 420 9.30 -21.68 -16.18
C ILE A 420 9.43 -20.56 -17.22
N GLU A 421 8.50 -20.51 -18.17
CA GLU A 421 8.39 -19.40 -19.10
C GLU A 421 8.08 -18.13 -18.31
N THR A 422 9.03 -17.20 -18.31
CA THR A 422 8.90 -15.92 -17.61
C THR A 422 8.28 -14.86 -18.53
N PHE A 423 7.52 -13.94 -17.94
CA PHE A 423 6.96 -12.80 -18.67
C PHE A 423 8.09 -11.88 -19.15
N ASN A 424 8.25 -11.75 -20.47
CA ASN A 424 9.25 -10.86 -21.07
C ASN A 424 8.65 -9.47 -21.31
N ILE A 425 9.35 -8.44 -20.84
CA ILE A 425 8.98 -7.03 -21.03
C ILE A 425 9.31 -6.62 -22.46
N ASP A 426 8.32 -6.07 -23.16
CA ASP A 426 8.51 -5.54 -24.51
C ASP A 426 9.16 -4.15 -24.47
N LEU A 427 10.46 -4.07 -24.74
CA LEU A 427 11.21 -2.81 -24.86
C LEU A 427 10.61 -1.83 -25.89
N LYS A 428 9.85 -2.32 -26.88
CA LYS A 428 9.14 -1.47 -27.85
C LYS A 428 8.04 -0.63 -27.18
N SER A 429 7.47 -1.12 -26.07
CA SER A 429 6.46 -0.38 -25.31
C SER A 429 7.03 0.86 -24.61
N ALA A 430 8.24 0.78 -24.05
CA ALA A 430 8.92 1.93 -23.45
C ALA A 430 9.17 3.03 -24.50
N ASN A 431 9.66 2.65 -25.68
CA ASN A 431 9.87 3.61 -26.77
C ASN A 431 8.57 4.27 -27.28
N LYS A 432 7.45 3.53 -27.31
CA LYS A 432 6.13 4.09 -27.64
C LYS A 432 5.68 5.08 -26.59
N GLN A 433 5.86 4.79 -25.30
CA GLN A 433 5.53 5.67 -24.19
C GLN A 433 6.32 6.98 -24.29
N ILE A 434 7.65 6.90 -24.49
CA ILE A 434 8.53 8.07 -24.65
C ILE A 434 8.11 8.92 -25.86
N LYS A 435 7.81 8.29 -27.01
CA LYS A 435 7.36 9.00 -28.21
C LYS A 435 6.02 9.70 -27.98
N SER A 436 5.07 9.02 -27.35
CA SER A 436 3.76 9.59 -27.01
C SER A 436 3.88 10.80 -26.10
N LEU A 437 4.77 10.71 -25.11
CA LEU A 437 5.04 11.81 -24.18
C LEU A 437 5.64 13.03 -24.89
N LYS A 438 6.59 12.84 -25.80
CA LYS A 438 7.16 13.94 -26.61
C LYS A 438 6.07 14.64 -27.42
N THR A 439 5.23 13.86 -28.11
CA THR A 439 4.09 14.41 -28.88
C THR A 439 3.10 15.16 -27.98
N TYR A 440 2.85 14.65 -26.77
CA TYR A 440 2.00 15.35 -25.78
C TYR A 440 2.58 16.73 -25.39
N LYS A 441 3.89 16.79 -25.09
CA LYS A 441 4.58 18.05 -24.74
C LYS A 441 4.64 19.05 -25.90
N GLU A 442 4.70 18.57 -27.15
CA GLU A 442 4.72 19.39 -28.36
C GLU A 442 3.36 20.02 -28.68
N ASN A 443 2.25 19.29 -28.43
CA ASN A 443 0.91 19.69 -28.87
C ASN A 443 0.11 20.50 -27.83
N ARG A 444 0.61 20.67 -26.63
CA ARG A 444 -0.07 21.40 -25.54
C ARG A 444 0.28 22.90 -25.52
N ASN A 445 -0.49 23.70 -24.78
CA ASN A 445 -0.20 25.10 -24.55
C ASN A 445 0.92 25.28 -23.50
N ASN A 446 2.16 25.35 -23.96
CA ASN A 446 3.32 25.47 -23.06
C ASN A 446 3.39 26.79 -22.27
N LEU A 447 2.75 27.88 -22.73
CA LEU A 447 2.66 29.13 -21.96
C LEU A 447 1.80 28.93 -20.72
N GLU A 448 0.65 28.29 -20.88
CA GLU A 448 -0.27 27.99 -19.78
C GLU A 448 0.35 26.98 -18.79
N VAL A 449 1.01 25.94 -19.29
CA VAL A 449 1.79 24.99 -18.45
C VAL A 449 2.77 25.75 -17.56
N ASN A 450 3.59 26.65 -18.13
CA ASN A 450 4.56 27.42 -17.36
C ASN A 450 3.91 28.33 -16.32
N GLU A 451 2.77 28.94 -16.65
CA GLU A 451 2.00 29.78 -15.70
C GLU A 451 1.54 28.93 -14.50
N ARG A 452 0.97 27.73 -14.74
CA ARG A 452 0.48 26.85 -13.66
C ARG A 452 1.62 26.31 -12.80
N LEU A 453 2.76 25.94 -13.39
CA LEU A 453 3.94 25.52 -12.63
C LEU A 453 4.52 26.67 -11.78
N ASN A 454 4.52 27.90 -12.30
CA ASN A 454 4.92 29.09 -11.51
C ASN A 454 3.95 29.35 -10.36
N ASN A 455 2.63 29.21 -10.57
CA ASN A 455 1.66 29.30 -9.49
C ASN A 455 1.91 28.22 -8.42
N LEU A 456 2.17 26.97 -8.83
CA LEU A 456 2.53 25.89 -7.91
C LEU A 456 3.79 26.24 -7.07
N LYS A 457 4.82 26.87 -7.67
CA LYS A 457 6.00 27.36 -6.93
C LYS A 457 5.63 28.36 -5.84
N VAL A 458 4.72 29.30 -6.15
CA VAL A 458 4.25 30.29 -5.16
C VAL A 458 3.51 29.62 -4.01
N ILE A 459 2.58 28.72 -4.32
CA ILE A 459 1.80 28.01 -3.30
C ILE A 459 2.70 27.08 -2.47
N ALA A 460 3.66 26.38 -3.07
CA ALA A 460 4.59 25.50 -2.36
C ALA A 460 5.47 26.27 -1.36
N LYS A 461 5.78 27.55 -1.61
CA LYS A 461 6.51 28.44 -0.68
C LYS A 461 5.63 28.98 0.46
N SER A 462 4.33 28.96 0.31
CA SER A 462 3.38 29.41 1.33
C SER A 462 2.96 28.24 2.24
N ASN A 463 2.10 28.51 3.23
CA ASN A 463 1.48 27.48 4.07
C ASN A 463 0.16 26.92 3.49
N ASN A 464 -0.24 27.36 2.29
CA ASN A 464 -1.47 26.91 1.69
C ASN A 464 -1.38 25.45 1.23
N ASN A 465 -2.54 24.79 1.15
CA ASN A 465 -2.66 23.44 0.63
C ASN A 465 -2.26 23.40 -0.86
N ILE A 466 -1.33 22.52 -1.21
CA ILE A 466 -0.80 22.43 -2.58
C ILE A 466 -1.71 21.64 -3.54
N MET A 467 -2.68 20.84 -3.03
CA MET A 467 -3.54 19.99 -3.86
C MET A 467 -4.33 20.77 -4.93
N PRO A 468 -4.96 21.94 -4.63
CA PRO A 468 -5.64 22.72 -5.66
C PRO A 468 -4.71 23.17 -6.80
N ALA A 469 -3.47 23.57 -6.47
CA ALA A 469 -2.50 24.00 -7.48
C ALA A 469 -2.00 22.83 -8.34
N ILE A 470 -1.81 21.64 -7.76
CA ILE A 470 -1.47 20.41 -8.50
C ILE A 470 -2.62 19.99 -9.42
N LEU A 471 -3.87 20.04 -8.96
CA LEU A 471 -5.05 19.78 -9.80
C LEU A 471 -5.11 20.75 -11.00
N ASP A 472 -4.81 22.02 -10.78
CA ASP A 472 -4.77 23.02 -11.83
C ASP A 472 -3.65 22.74 -12.85
N CYS A 473 -2.46 22.34 -12.39
CA CYS A 473 -1.39 21.86 -13.26
C CYS A 473 -1.83 20.68 -14.13
N VAL A 474 -2.49 19.70 -13.55
CA VAL A 474 -2.95 18.48 -14.26
C VAL A 474 -4.03 18.84 -15.30
N ARG A 475 -5.00 19.71 -14.97
CA ARG A 475 -6.03 20.18 -15.91
C ARG A 475 -5.43 20.90 -17.10
N ASN A 476 -4.29 21.55 -16.90
CA ASN A 476 -3.56 22.30 -17.92
C ASN A 476 -2.37 21.51 -18.49
N GLN A 477 -2.45 20.20 -18.49
CA GLN A 477 -1.54 19.27 -19.18
C GLN A 477 -0.08 19.31 -18.70
N CYS A 478 0.20 19.72 -17.45
CA CYS A 478 1.51 19.51 -16.86
C CYS A 478 1.76 18.01 -16.66
N THR A 479 3.00 17.57 -16.84
CA THR A 479 3.39 16.18 -16.64
C THR A 479 3.73 15.90 -15.17
N LEU A 480 3.81 14.62 -14.82
CA LEU A 480 4.25 14.15 -13.51
C LEU A 480 5.66 14.68 -13.17
N GLY A 481 6.60 14.58 -14.13
CA GLY A 481 7.97 15.04 -13.95
C GLY A 481 8.07 16.54 -13.77
N GLU A 482 7.30 17.34 -14.53
CA GLU A 482 7.30 18.81 -14.40
C GLU A 482 6.77 19.26 -13.04
N ILE A 483 5.68 18.68 -12.56
CA ILE A 483 5.14 18.98 -11.22
C ILE A 483 6.14 18.56 -10.15
N SER A 484 6.70 17.34 -10.26
CA SER A 484 7.69 16.82 -9.29
C SER A 484 8.95 17.68 -9.24
N ASN A 485 9.47 18.09 -10.41
CA ASN A 485 10.65 18.96 -10.50
C ASN A 485 10.39 20.34 -9.91
N THR A 486 9.20 20.89 -10.17
CA THR A 486 8.78 22.16 -9.56
C THR A 486 8.78 22.10 -8.03
N LEU A 487 8.34 20.97 -7.46
CA LEU A 487 8.38 20.77 -6.02
C LEU A 487 9.81 20.46 -5.51
N ARG A 488 10.68 19.77 -6.30
CA ARG A 488 12.09 19.58 -5.98
C ARG A 488 12.84 20.92 -5.86
N ASP A 489 12.55 21.87 -6.75
CA ASP A 489 13.15 23.21 -6.71
C ASP A 489 12.86 23.96 -5.39
N ILE A 490 11.73 23.66 -4.74
CA ILE A 490 11.28 24.35 -3.52
C ILE A 490 11.64 23.58 -2.26
N PHE A 491 11.41 22.28 -2.27
CA PHE A 491 11.54 21.40 -1.09
C PHE A 491 12.93 20.75 -0.97
N GLY A 492 13.70 20.76 -2.05
CA GLY A 492 14.93 19.99 -2.15
C GLY A 492 14.67 18.50 -2.40
N THR A 493 15.74 17.74 -2.48
CA THR A 493 15.75 16.28 -2.55
C THR A 493 16.34 15.70 -1.27
N HIS A 494 15.87 14.55 -0.86
CA HIS A 494 16.51 13.76 0.19
C HIS A 494 17.60 12.92 -0.45
N GLY A 495 18.87 13.15 -0.06
CA GLY A 495 20.04 12.49 -0.62
C GLY A 495 20.59 11.43 0.28
#